data_145ee3e2944f69beb1edcc0955c00df2
#
_entry.id   145ee3e2944f69beb1edcc0955c00df2
#
_cell.length_a   1.000
_cell.length_b   1.000
_cell.length_c   1.000
_cell.angle_alpha   90.00
_cell.angle_beta   90.00
_cell.angle_gamma   90.00
#
_symmetry.space_group_name_H-M   'P 1'
#
loop_
_entity.id
_entity.type
_entity.pdbx_description
1 polymer ?
#
loop_
_entity_poly.entity_id
_entity_poly.type
_entity_poly.pdbx_seq_one_letter_code
_entity_poly.pdbx_strand_id
1 'polypeptide(L)'
;MWNGDDMEKVYIAPRSWLWRPDPTVPYQFLMSWTLDDLMMFGRAFWYISSRTADGYPATFTRLPAGSITTTDMVGPVWFAPSKEVYFNGGMLDPVNLVQFLSPAQGMIYSAPGAIETALKLEAARNRNASSSIPAGVLKQTGGEPLSAQELADLASAFNAARSTNQTAALNEYLTYTETNSTPDKMLLIEASQYQALEMSRLANVPPYLVGVATGAYSYQSSQQARADLYLFGVKLYADAIASALSMDNVLPRGTYVEFDADEYLEENFMADEMDNREVVVRENTQEELAR
;
A
#
# COMPACT_ATOMS: atom_id res chain seq x y z
N MET A 1 26.35 -3.85 -4.33
CA MET A 1 26.74 -5.27 -4.32
C MET A 1 28.13 -5.38 -3.69
N TRP A 2 28.34 -6.27 -2.76
CA TRP A 2 29.60 -6.42 -2.06
C TRP A 2 29.96 -7.90 -1.92
N ASN A 3 31.25 -8.17 -1.71
CA ASN A 3 31.83 -9.50 -1.51
C ASN A 3 32.85 -9.41 -0.38
N GLY A 4 32.83 -10.31 0.57
CA GLY A 4 33.81 -10.38 1.67
C GLY A 4 33.32 -11.25 2.82
N ASP A 5 34.27 -11.87 3.49
CA ASP A 5 34.06 -12.56 4.76
C ASP A 5 34.24 -11.54 5.91
N ASP A 6 33.23 -11.37 6.70
CA ASP A 6 33.07 -10.79 8.05
C ASP A 6 33.81 -9.50 8.49
N MET A 7 34.82 -9.01 7.80
CA MET A 7 35.63 -7.90 8.31
C MET A 7 35.71 -6.66 7.38
N GLU A 8 35.54 -6.81 6.08
CA GLU A 8 35.64 -5.69 5.16
C GLU A 8 34.71 -5.88 3.95
N LYS A 9 33.75 -4.97 3.77
CA LYS A 9 32.89 -4.96 2.59
C LYS A 9 33.71 -4.50 1.37
N VAL A 10 33.91 -5.37 0.38
CA VAL A 10 34.54 -5.02 -0.89
C VAL A 10 33.45 -4.81 -1.92
N TYR A 11 33.34 -3.59 -2.45
CA TYR A 11 32.39 -3.28 -3.51
C TYR A 11 32.89 -3.85 -4.83
N ILE A 12 32.06 -4.65 -5.48
CA ILE A 12 32.33 -5.22 -6.78
C ILE A 12 31.43 -4.62 -7.87
N ALA A 13 31.83 -4.76 -9.14
CA ALA A 13 31.05 -4.25 -10.25
C ALA A 13 29.60 -4.80 -10.19
N PRO A 14 28.59 -3.92 -10.15
CA PRO A 14 27.19 -4.34 -10.03
C PRO A 14 26.73 -5.05 -11.30
N ARG A 15 25.87 -6.05 -11.14
CA ARG A 15 25.20 -6.67 -12.28
C ARG A 15 24.16 -5.71 -12.86
N SER A 16 23.96 -5.75 -14.17
CA SER A 16 23.06 -4.84 -14.89
C SER A 16 21.61 -4.86 -14.39
N TRP A 17 21.14 -6.00 -13.90
CA TRP A 17 19.79 -6.15 -13.38
C TRP A 17 19.55 -5.39 -12.04
N LEU A 18 20.60 -4.98 -11.35
CA LEU A 18 20.44 -4.11 -10.16
C LEU A 18 19.82 -2.75 -10.52
N TRP A 19 20.10 -2.25 -11.72
CA TRP A 19 19.55 -1.00 -12.22
C TRP A 19 18.31 -1.18 -13.07
N ARG A 20 18.25 -2.32 -13.77
CA ARG A 20 17.18 -2.63 -14.71
C ARG A 20 16.84 -4.12 -14.65
N PRO A 21 16.16 -4.57 -13.58
CA PRO A 21 15.80 -5.99 -13.44
C PRO A 21 14.92 -6.48 -14.59
N ASP A 22 13.91 -5.68 -14.97
CA ASP A 22 13.03 -5.94 -16.11
C ASP A 22 13.26 -4.85 -17.17
N PRO A 23 13.63 -5.23 -18.41
CA PRO A 23 13.84 -4.26 -19.48
C PRO A 23 12.54 -3.59 -19.97
N THR A 24 11.37 -4.11 -19.62
CA THR A 24 10.06 -3.65 -20.11
C THR A 24 9.38 -2.65 -19.18
N VAL A 25 9.78 -2.59 -17.88
CA VAL A 25 9.17 -1.72 -16.89
C VAL A 25 10.23 -0.91 -16.12
N PRO A 26 9.87 0.30 -15.62
CA PRO A 26 10.76 1.08 -14.77
C PRO A 26 11.11 0.34 -13.47
N TYR A 27 12.34 0.52 -12.98
CA TYR A 27 12.81 -0.06 -11.72
C TYR A 27 11.87 0.26 -10.54
N GLN A 28 11.50 1.52 -10.39
CA GLN A 28 10.63 1.97 -9.29
C GLN A 28 9.26 1.30 -9.33
N PHE A 29 8.69 1.12 -10.52
CA PHE A 29 7.41 0.41 -10.69
C PHE A 29 7.51 -1.03 -10.19
N LEU A 30 8.54 -1.76 -10.63
CA LEU A 30 8.76 -3.15 -10.24
C LEU A 30 8.97 -3.30 -8.73
N MET A 31 9.77 -2.42 -8.13
CA MET A 31 10.03 -2.44 -6.69
C MET A 31 8.81 -2.08 -5.86
N SER A 32 8.03 -1.06 -6.27
CA SER A 32 6.80 -0.68 -5.57
C SER A 32 5.78 -1.81 -5.54
N TRP A 33 5.57 -2.48 -6.66
CA TRP A 33 4.65 -3.62 -6.71
C TRP A 33 5.18 -4.88 -6.00
N THR A 34 6.50 -5.04 -5.92
CA THR A 34 7.10 -6.12 -5.11
C THR A 34 6.89 -5.86 -3.62
N LEU A 35 7.03 -4.60 -3.19
CA LEU A 35 6.72 -4.19 -1.83
C LEU A 35 5.24 -4.39 -1.50
N ASP A 36 4.35 -4.00 -2.41
CA ASP A 36 2.90 -4.21 -2.25
C ASP A 36 2.56 -5.70 -2.07
N ASP A 37 3.10 -6.57 -2.90
CA ASP A 37 2.93 -8.02 -2.77
C ASP A 37 3.43 -8.53 -1.40
N LEU A 38 4.59 -8.06 -0.93
CA LEU A 38 5.13 -8.45 0.39
C LEU A 38 4.26 -7.94 1.54
N MET A 39 3.75 -6.72 1.47
CA MET A 39 2.87 -6.15 2.49
C MET A 39 1.51 -6.86 2.53
N MET A 40 0.91 -7.06 1.36
CA MET A 40 -0.45 -7.61 1.28
C MET A 40 -0.49 -9.13 1.46
N PHE A 41 0.40 -9.87 0.80
CA PHE A 41 0.39 -11.33 0.76
C PHE A 41 1.47 -11.99 1.63
N GLY A 42 2.47 -11.25 2.10
CA GLY A 42 3.62 -11.80 2.83
C GLY A 42 4.65 -12.48 1.94
N ARG A 43 4.48 -12.45 0.63
CA ARG A 43 5.42 -13.02 -0.34
C ARG A 43 5.28 -12.35 -1.71
N ALA A 44 6.38 -12.28 -2.45
CA ALA A 44 6.42 -11.78 -3.82
C ALA A 44 7.23 -12.72 -4.71
N PHE A 45 7.07 -12.61 -6.02
CA PHE A 45 7.65 -13.56 -6.98
C PHE A 45 8.21 -12.84 -8.19
N TRP A 46 9.48 -13.16 -8.54
CA TRP A 46 10.07 -12.76 -9.80
C TRP A 46 10.45 -14.00 -10.59
N TYR A 47 10.08 -14.03 -11.86
CA TYR A 47 10.48 -15.05 -12.80
C TYR A 47 11.78 -14.63 -13.51
N ILE A 48 12.76 -15.53 -13.60
CA ILE A 48 14.02 -15.30 -14.30
C ILE A 48 13.75 -15.45 -15.80
N SER A 49 13.66 -14.32 -16.50
CA SER A 49 13.31 -14.27 -17.93
C SER A 49 14.50 -14.60 -18.83
N SER A 50 15.71 -14.29 -18.40
CA SER A 50 16.94 -14.64 -19.11
C SER A 50 18.11 -14.85 -18.15
N ARG A 51 19.13 -15.59 -18.60
CA ARG A 51 20.35 -15.85 -17.85
C ARG A 51 21.57 -15.39 -18.64
N THR A 52 22.63 -15.06 -17.93
CA THR A 52 23.95 -14.75 -18.46
C THR A 52 24.70 -16.04 -18.84
N ALA A 53 25.82 -15.93 -19.55
CA ALA A 53 26.64 -17.09 -19.95
C ALA A 53 27.19 -17.89 -18.76
N ASP A 54 27.34 -17.26 -17.59
CA ASP A 54 27.76 -17.87 -16.32
C ASP A 54 26.58 -18.55 -15.57
N GLY A 55 25.37 -18.57 -16.16
CA GLY A 55 24.20 -19.26 -15.62
C GLY A 55 23.36 -18.46 -14.61
N TYR A 56 23.82 -17.28 -14.20
CA TYR A 56 23.10 -16.41 -13.27
C TYR A 56 22.03 -15.58 -13.99
N PRO A 57 21.02 -15.09 -13.26
CA PRO A 57 19.98 -14.24 -13.84
C PRO A 57 20.53 -12.98 -14.51
N ALA A 58 19.99 -12.66 -15.67
CA ALA A 58 20.26 -11.42 -16.41
C ALA A 58 19.07 -10.47 -16.38
N THR A 59 17.85 -11.00 -16.48
CA THR A 59 16.60 -10.23 -16.40
C THR A 59 15.53 -10.99 -15.63
N PHE A 60 14.60 -10.25 -15.07
CA PHE A 60 13.47 -10.77 -14.32
C PHE A 60 12.16 -10.20 -14.84
N THR A 61 11.06 -10.87 -14.53
CA THR A 61 9.70 -10.37 -14.70
C THR A 61 8.93 -10.64 -13.44
N ARG A 62 8.31 -9.61 -12.86
CA ARG A 62 7.47 -9.78 -11.66
C ARG A 62 6.20 -10.56 -11.99
N LEU A 63 5.85 -11.53 -11.15
CA LEU A 63 4.58 -12.22 -11.18
C LEU A 63 3.72 -11.73 -10.01
N PRO A 64 2.48 -11.22 -10.28
CA PRO A 64 1.60 -10.76 -9.21
C PRO A 64 1.29 -11.87 -8.20
N ALA A 65 1.49 -11.64 -6.90
CA ALA A 65 1.29 -12.64 -5.86
C ALA A 65 -0.16 -13.16 -5.81
N GLY A 66 -1.14 -12.31 -6.13
CA GLY A 66 -2.55 -12.70 -6.20
C GLY A 66 -2.89 -13.70 -7.31
N SER A 67 -2.02 -13.86 -8.33
CA SER A 67 -2.18 -14.82 -9.42
C SER A 67 -1.36 -16.09 -9.21
N ILE A 68 -0.63 -16.19 -8.10
CA ILE A 68 0.19 -17.35 -7.73
C ILE A 68 -0.58 -18.23 -6.77
N THR A 69 -0.58 -19.52 -7.05
CA THR A 69 -1.06 -20.56 -6.12
C THR A 69 0.05 -21.54 -5.82
N THR A 70 0.06 -22.07 -4.60
CA THR A 70 1.04 -23.06 -4.13
C THR A 70 0.29 -24.19 -3.44
N THR A 71 0.77 -25.42 -3.56
CA THR A 71 0.16 -26.60 -2.98
C THR A 71 0.93 -27.14 -1.79
N ASP A 72 2.23 -26.98 -1.76
CA ASP A 72 3.14 -27.44 -0.71
C ASP A 72 3.33 -26.41 0.44
N MET A 73 3.12 -25.12 0.16
CA MET A 73 3.17 -24.04 1.13
C MET A 73 1.88 -23.24 1.09
N VAL A 74 0.90 -23.64 1.92
CA VAL A 74 -0.41 -23.00 1.99
C VAL A 74 -0.46 -22.06 3.20
N GLY A 75 -0.74 -20.82 2.94
CA GLY A 75 -0.72 -19.67 3.85
C GLY A 75 -1.37 -19.80 5.04
N PRO A 76 -1.44 -18.93 6.06
CA PRO A 76 -0.84 -17.57 6.07
C PRO A 76 0.65 -17.51 6.45
N VAL A 77 1.23 -18.61 6.93
CA VAL A 77 2.63 -18.65 7.43
C VAL A 77 3.50 -19.44 6.46
N TRP A 78 4.57 -18.82 5.99
CA TRP A 78 5.53 -19.37 5.06
C TRP A 78 6.83 -19.73 5.80
N PHE A 79 7.27 -20.99 5.70
CA PHE A 79 8.49 -21.47 6.37
C PHE A 79 9.70 -21.48 5.45
N ALA A 80 9.46 -21.62 4.14
CA ALA A 80 10.47 -21.75 3.12
C ALA A 80 9.88 -21.40 1.75
N PRO A 81 10.72 -21.21 0.72
CA PRO A 81 10.25 -21.11 -0.66
C PRO A 81 9.45 -22.34 -1.07
N SER A 82 8.34 -22.13 -1.77
CA SER A 82 7.49 -23.21 -2.29
C SER A 82 8.18 -23.93 -3.44
N LYS A 83 8.03 -25.25 -3.51
CA LYS A 83 8.49 -26.09 -4.62
C LYS A 83 7.44 -26.29 -5.69
N GLU A 84 6.16 -26.15 -5.33
CA GLU A 84 5.02 -26.33 -6.21
C GLU A 84 4.30 -24.99 -6.40
N VAL A 85 4.74 -24.24 -7.38
CA VAL A 85 4.24 -22.88 -7.67
C VAL A 85 3.54 -22.89 -9.03
N TYR A 86 2.32 -22.35 -9.06
CA TYR A 86 1.50 -22.24 -10.26
C TYR A 86 1.16 -20.79 -10.54
N PHE A 87 1.32 -20.38 -11.78
CA PHE A 87 0.88 -19.07 -12.27
C PHE A 87 -0.23 -19.25 -13.31
N ASN A 88 -1.40 -18.69 -13.05
CA ASN A 88 -2.58 -18.86 -13.91
C ASN A 88 -2.89 -20.34 -14.24
N GLY A 89 -2.64 -21.23 -13.28
CA GLY A 89 -2.88 -22.68 -13.44
C GLY A 89 -1.74 -23.45 -14.13
N GLY A 90 -0.73 -22.78 -14.65
CA GLY A 90 0.49 -23.40 -15.20
C GLY A 90 1.56 -23.57 -14.12
N MET A 91 2.14 -24.76 -13.99
CA MET A 91 3.25 -25.02 -13.07
C MET A 91 4.51 -24.27 -13.53
N LEU A 92 5.15 -23.56 -12.62
CA LEU A 92 6.43 -22.90 -12.84
C LEU A 92 7.58 -23.78 -12.35
N ASP A 93 8.70 -23.73 -13.07
CA ASP A 93 9.95 -24.35 -12.62
C ASP A 93 10.55 -23.49 -11.49
N PRO A 94 10.69 -24.03 -10.25
CA PRO A 94 11.26 -23.30 -9.12
C PRO A 94 12.69 -22.79 -9.36
N VAL A 95 13.46 -23.43 -10.24
CA VAL A 95 14.83 -23.00 -10.60
C VAL A 95 14.81 -21.62 -11.28
N ASN A 96 13.74 -21.29 -11.99
CA ASN A 96 13.56 -20.01 -12.66
C ASN A 96 12.71 -19.02 -11.85
N LEU A 97 12.56 -19.25 -10.55
CA LEU A 97 11.73 -18.41 -9.69
C LEU A 97 12.54 -17.86 -8.51
N VAL A 98 12.48 -16.55 -8.31
CA VAL A 98 12.94 -15.91 -7.08
C VAL A 98 11.70 -15.65 -6.22
N GLN A 99 11.70 -16.21 -5.02
CA GLN A 99 10.63 -16.07 -4.06
C GLN A 99 11.09 -15.18 -2.92
N PHE A 100 10.42 -14.05 -2.75
CA PHE A 100 10.64 -13.15 -1.64
C PHE A 100 9.67 -13.50 -0.52
N LEU A 101 10.19 -13.81 0.65
CA LEU A 101 9.41 -14.13 1.84
C LEU A 101 9.51 -12.98 2.82
N SER A 102 8.38 -12.38 3.18
CA SER A 102 8.33 -11.38 4.22
C SER A 102 8.49 -12.04 5.60
N PRO A 103 9.29 -11.48 6.51
CA PRO A 103 9.30 -11.93 7.90
C PRO A 103 8.02 -11.52 8.67
N ALA A 104 7.21 -10.60 8.12
CA ALA A 104 5.90 -10.26 8.63
C ALA A 104 4.80 -10.98 7.83
N GLN A 105 3.74 -11.37 8.51
CA GLN A 105 2.56 -11.94 7.88
C GLN A 105 1.85 -10.90 7.00
N GLY A 106 1.46 -11.27 5.79
CA GLY A 106 0.73 -10.38 4.90
C GLY A 106 -0.58 -9.86 5.50
N MET A 107 -0.92 -8.59 5.24
CA MET A 107 -2.07 -7.90 5.83
C MET A 107 -3.40 -8.61 5.57
N ILE A 108 -3.57 -9.22 4.40
CA ILE A 108 -4.78 -9.99 4.04
C ILE A 108 -5.01 -11.15 5.02
N TYR A 109 -3.95 -11.74 5.54
CA TYR A 109 -4.02 -12.87 6.45
C TYR A 109 -4.00 -12.45 7.93
N SER A 110 -3.26 -11.40 8.28
CA SER A 110 -3.10 -10.94 9.66
C SER A 110 -4.29 -10.11 10.16
N ALA A 111 -4.95 -9.37 9.26
CA ALA A 111 -5.97 -8.39 9.65
C ALA A 111 -7.22 -8.38 8.76
N PRO A 112 -7.81 -9.53 8.39
CA PRO A 112 -8.99 -9.56 7.52
C PRO A 112 -10.17 -8.79 8.11
N GLY A 113 -10.37 -8.86 9.43
CA GLY A 113 -11.44 -8.13 10.11
C GLY A 113 -11.29 -6.61 10.08
N ALA A 114 -10.06 -6.10 10.19
CA ALA A 114 -9.79 -4.68 10.10
C ALA A 114 -10.03 -4.15 8.66
N ILE A 115 -9.61 -4.91 7.66
CA ILE A 115 -9.86 -4.58 6.24
C ILE A 115 -11.37 -4.60 5.95
N GLU A 116 -12.09 -5.61 6.40
CA GLU A 116 -13.55 -5.71 6.23
C GLU A 116 -14.27 -4.54 6.91
N THR A 117 -13.82 -4.14 8.09
CA THR A 117 -14.38 -2.99 8.82
C THR A 117 -14.14 -1.69 8.06
N ALA A 118 -12.95 -1.48 7.49
CA ALA A 118 -12.64 -0.34 6.66
C ALA A 118 -13.59 -0.24 5.45
N LEU A 119 -13.79 -1.34 4.74
CA LEU A 119 -14.71 -1.40 3.58
C LEU A 119 -16.17 -1.12 3.98
N LYS A 120 -16.62 -1.65 5.13
CA LYS A 120 -17.97 -1.38 5.65
C LYS A 120 -18.17 0.07 6.06
N LEU A 121 -17.17 0.70 6.69
CA LEU A 121 -17.19 2.12 7.03
C LEU A 121 -17.22 3.00 5.78
N GLU A 122 -16.41 2.70 4.79
CA GLU A 122 -16.43 3.41 3.51
C GLU A 122 -17.79 3.28 2.81
N ALA A 123 -18.36 2.09 2.74
CA ALA A 123 -19.69 1.87 2.20
C ALA A 123 -20.79 2.63 2.97
N ALA A 124 -20.68 2.73 4.30
CA ALA A 124 -21.59 3.51 5.13
C ALA A 124 -21.46 5.02 4.84
N ARG A 125 -20.24 5.54 4.73
CA ARG A 125 -19.95 6.93 4.35
C ARG A 125 -20.53 7.25 2.96
N ASN A 126 -20.31 6.39 1.98
CA ASN A 126 -20.83 6.57 0.62
C ASN A 126 -22.36 6.59 0.59
N ARG A 127 -23.04 5.71 1.35
CA ARG A 127 -24.51 5.74 1.49
C ARG A 127 -25.00 7.05 2.11
N ASN A 128 -24.32 7.52 3.16
CA ASN A 128 -24.70 8.79 3.80
C ASN A 128 -24.44 10.00 2.91
N ALA A 129 -23.35 9.99 2.14
CA ALA A 129 -23.02 11.06 1.20
C ALA A 129 -23.96 11.12 -0.01
N SER A 130 -24.48 9.96 -0.47
CA SER A 130 -25.40 9.88 -1.60
C SER A 130 -26.85 10.19 -1.21
N SER A 131 -27.18 10.15 0.07
CA SER A 131 -28.53 10.49 0.58
C SER A 131 -28.54 11.89 1.14
N SER A 132 -29.20 12.83 0.47
CA SER A 132 -29.33 14.22 0.91
C SER A 132 -30.20 14.39 2.18
N ILE A 133 -30.95 13.37 2.56
CA ILE A 133 -31.83 13.40 3.73
C ILE A 133 -31.76 12.03 4.45
N PRO A 134 -31.65 11.99 5.79
CA PRO A 134 -31.61 10.75 6.56
C PRO A 134 -32.84 9.86 6.29
N ALA A 135 -32.62 8.54 6.37
CA ALA A 135 -33.74 7.60 6.34
C ALA A 135 -34.70 7.89 7.50
N GLY A 136 -35.99 7.81 7.27
CA GLY A 136 -37.02 8.08 8.30
C GLY A 136 -38.21 7.15 8.15
N VAL A 137 -39.12 7.26 9.08
CA VAL A 137 -40.37 6.52 9.10
C VAL A 137 -41.51 7.46 8.78
N LEU A 138 -42.30 7.14 7.75
CA LEU A 138 -43.60 7.72 7.50
C LEU A 138 -44.62 6.99 8.38
N LYS A 139 -45.20 7.70 9.33
CA LYS A 139 -46.22 7.14 10.23
C LYS A 139 -47.54 7.79 9.92
N GLN A 140 -48.57 6.96 9.75
CA GLN A 140 -49.94 7.42 9.76
C GLN A 140 -50.42 7.66 11.22
N THR A 141 -50.92 8.85 11.51
CA THR A 141 -51.36 9.25 12.84
C THR A 141 -52.88 9.40 12.98
N GLY A 142 -53.61 9.23 11.88
CA GLY A 142 -55.08 9.33 11.86
C GLY A 142 -55.66 8.99 10.49
N GLY A 143 -56.97 9.10 10.33
CA GLY A 143 -57.70 8.76 9.12
C GLY A 143 -58.00 7.27 8.99
N GLU A 144 -58.52 6.87 7.83
CA GLU A 144 -58.76 5.44 7.52
C GLU A 144 -57.46 4.69 7.34
N PRO A 145 -57.32 3.47 7.91
CA PRO A 145 -56.04 2.73 7.78
C PRO A 145 -55.71 2.44 6.32
N LEU A 146 -54.48 2.84 5.89
CA LEU A 146 -53.98 2.55 4.59
C LEU A 146 -53.62 1.07 4.46
N SER A 147 -53.91 0.48 3.32
CA SER A 147 -53.48 -0.88 2.97
C SER A 147 -51.96 -0.97 2.82
N ALA A 148 -51.40 -2.18 2.86
CA ALA A 148 -49.96 -2.39 2.69
C ALA A 148 -49.43 -1.88 1.33
N GLN A 149 -50.29 -1.96 0.28
CA GLN A 149 -49.93 -1.47 -1.07
C GLN A 149 -49.87 0.07 -1.09
N GLU A 150 -50.86 0.75 -0.52
CA GLU A 150 -50.91 2.21 -0.44
C GLU A 150 -49.76 2.79 0.36
N LEU A 151 -49.36 2.08 1.46
CA LEU A 151 -48.17 2.47 2.22
C LEU A 151 -46.87 2.31 1.42
N ALA A 152 -46.76 1.25 0.61
CA ALA A 152 -45.61 1.02 -0.25
C ALA A 152 -45.52 2.09 -1.37
N ASP A 153 -46.66 2.41 -1.98
CA ASP A 153 -46.75 3.44 -3.03
C ASP A 153 -46.42 4.83 -2.47
N LEU A 154 -46.92 5.16 -1.28
CA LEU A 154 -46.62 6.39 -0.59
C LEU A 154 -45.10 6.51 -0.24
N ALA A 155 -44.52 5.46 0.27
CA ALA A 155 -43.09 5.42 0.59
C ALA A 155 -42.23 5.57 -0.69
N SER A 156 -42.64 4.92 -1.79
CA SER A 156 -41.99 5.03 -3.08
C SER A 156 -42.05 6.46 -3.64
N ALA A 157 -43.23 7.08 -3.65
CA ALA A 157 -43.44 8.45 -4.11
C ALA A 157 -42.66 9.46 -3.25
N PHE A 158 -42.65 9.27 -1.92
CA PHE A 158 -41.88 10.12 -1.01
C PHE A 158 -40.38 10.00 -1.26
N ASN A 159 -39.87 8.79 -1.44
CA ASN A 159 -38.46 8.57 -1.76
C ASN A 159 -38.05 9.13 -3.13
N ALA A 160 -38.94 9.03 -4.15
CA ALA A 160 -38.73 9.60 -5.46
C ALA A 160 -38.62 11.14 -5.42
N ALA A 161 -39.54 11.80 -4.71
CA ALA A 161 -39.49 13.25 -4.50
C ALA A 161 -38.21 13.69 -3.78
N ARG A 162 -37.77 12.92 -2.79
CA ARG A 162 -36.52 13.18 -2.05
C ARG A 162 -35.26 12.98 -2.88
N SER A 163 -35.21 11.95 -3.71
CA SER A 163 -34.05 11.66 -4.56
C SER A 163 -33.81 12.76 -5.60
N THR A 164 -34.85 13.49 -5.99
CA THR A 164 -34.80 14.62 -6.93
C THR A 164 -34.73 16.00 -6.24
N ASN A 165 -34.53 16.04 -4.91
CA ASN A 165 -34.56 17.27 -4.10
C ASN A 165 -35.84 18.08 -4.24
N GLN A 166 -36.98 17.45 -4.54
CA GLN A 166 -38.28 18.08 -4.59
C GLN A 166 -38.93 18.13 -3.22
N THR A 167 -39.74 19.15 -2.98
CA THR A 167 -40.51 19.27 -1.74
C THR A 167 -41.61 18.22 -1.72
N ALA A 168 -41.55 17.29 -0.75
CA ALA A 168 -42.62 16.33 -0.49
C ALA A 168 -43.69 17.00 0.38
N ALA A 169 -44.96 16.96 -0.06
CA ALA A 169 -46.08 17.40 0.72
C ALA A 169 -46.73 16.20 1.43
N LEU A 170 -46.98 16.36 2.73
CA LEU A 170 -47.69 15.38 3.57
C LEU A 170 -49.04 15.96 3.97
N ASN A 171 -50.05 15.10 4.12
CA ASN A 171 -51.34 15.50 4.70
C ASN A 171 -51.30 15.54 6.22
N GLU A 172 -52.36 16.01 6.85
CA GLU A 172 -52.47 16.16 8.30
C GLU A 172 -52.35 14.83 9.08
N TYR A 173 -52.57 13.68 8.42
CA TYR A 173 -52.54 12.35 9.02
C TYR A 173 -51.19 11.63 8.81
N LEU A 174 -50.24 12.24 8.15
CA LEU A 174 -48.94 11.67 7.88
C LEU A 174 -47.83 12.45 8.56
N THR A 175 -47.06 11.79 9.38
CA THR A 175 -45.91 12.37 10.05
C THR A 175 -44.63 11.68 9.58
N TYR A 176 -43.65 12.44 9.15
CA TYR A 176 -42.31 11.96 8.90
C TYR A 176 -41.45 12.14 10.15
N THR A 177 -40.90 11.06 10.64
CA THR A 177 -39.94 11.08 11.72
C THR A 177 -38.61 10.60 11.23
N GLU A 178 -37.59 11.45 11.29
CA GLU A 178 -36.22 11.04 10.92
C GLU A 178 -35.74 9.95 11.88
N THR A 179 -35.22 8.88 11.30
CA THR A 179 -34.43 7.93 12.09
C THR A 179 -33.12 8.63 12.43
N ASN A 180 -32.80 8.73 13.71
CA ASN A 180 -31.69 9.49 14.28
C ASN A 180 -30.30 8.96 13.84
N SER A 181 -30.04 8.90 12.55
CA SER A 181 -28.79 8.45 11.94
C SER A 181 -28.05 9.59 11.23
N THR A 182 -27.91 10.73 11.90
CA THR A 182 -26.97 11.75 11.41
C THR A 182 -25.55 11.20 11.44
N PRO A 183 -24.67 11.54 10.48
CA PRO A 183 -23.27 11.12 10.46
C PRO A 183 -22.54 11.35 11.80
N ASP A 184 -22.86 12.45 12.49
CA ASP A 184 -22.31 12.78 13.81
C ASP A 184 -22.77 11.79 14.90
N LYS A 185 -24.03 11.36 14.86
CA LYS A 185 -24.55 10.37 15.83
C LYS A 185 -24.05 8.96 15.55
N MET A 186 -23.63 8.66 14.33
CA MET A 186 -23.00 7.39 13.98
C MET A 186 -21.50 7.38 14.28
N LEU A 187 -20.92 8.49 14.75
CA LEU A 187 -19.47 8.64 15.01
C LEU A 187 -18.61 8.23 13.80
N LEU A 188 -19.12 8.44 12.58
CA LEU A 188 -18.45 7.97 11.35
C LEU A 188 -17.10 8.65 11.13
N ILE A 189 -16.94 9.89 11.57
CA ILE A 189 -15.66 10.62 11.45
C ILE A 189 -14.65 10.00 12.39
N GLU A 190 -15.01 9.80 13.66
CA GLU A 190 -14.12 9.20 14.66
C GLU A 190 -13.79 7.75 14.31
N ALA A 191 -14.79 6.97 13.88
CA ALA A 191 -14.58 5.60 13.42
C ALA A 191 -13.64 5.53 12.21
N SER A 192 -13.75 6.49 11.27
CA SER A 192 -12.85 6.56 10.11
C SER A 192 -11.43 6.95 10.50
N GLN A 193 -11.26 7.87 11.45
CA GLN A 193 -9.94 8.24 11.96
C GLN A 193 -9.28 7.08 12.71
N TYR A 194 -10.06 6.38 13.55
CA TYR A 194 -9.57 5.17 14.22
C TYR A 194 -9.18 4.09 13.22
N GLN A 195 -9.98 3.88 12.17
CA GLN A 195 -9.68 2.90 11.15
C GLN A 195 -8.42 3.26 10.34
N ALA A 196 -8.20 4.55 10.03
CA ALA A 196 -6.97 5.00 9.39
C ALA A 196 -5.75 4.77 10.28
N LEU A 197 -5.88 4.99 11.60
CA LEU A 197 -4.86 4.68 12.58
C LEU A 197 -4.56 3.18 12.65
N GLU A 198 -5.60 2.34 12.61
CA GLU A 198 -5.46 0.89 12.61
C GLU A 198 -4.74 0.39 11.35
N MET A 199 -5.10 0.91 10.17
CA MET A 199 -4.40 0.58 8.93
C MET A 199 -2.93 1.01 8.95
N SER A 200 -2.63 2.18 9.52
CA SER A 200 -1.25 2.65 9.65
C SER A 200 -0.40 1.75 10.57
N ARG A 201 -0.98 1.24 11.66
CA ARG A 201 -0.34 0.26 12.54
C ARG A 201 -0.06 -1.07 11.84
N LEU A 202 -1.03 -1.57 11.06
CA LEU A 202 -0.87 -2.80 10.30
C LEU A 202 0.20 -2.70 9.21
N ALA A 203 0.32 -1.52 8.60
CA ALA A 203 1.35 -1.25 7.59
C ALA A 203 2.71 -0.87 8.17
N ASN A 204 2.83 -0.74 9.52
CA ASN A 204 4.01 -0.19 10.19
C ASN A 204 4.41 1.21 9.68
N VAL A 205 3.44 2.01 9.25
CA VAL A 205 3.66 3.38 8.79
C VAL A 205 3.30 4.34 9.93
N PRO A 206 4.18 5.27 10.32
CA PRO A 206 3.86 6.26 11.34
C PRO A 206 2.58 7.04 11.01
N PRO A 207 1.60 7.14 11.93
CA PRO A 207 0.27 7.70 11.63
C PRO A 207 0.29 9.15 11.11
N TYR A 208 1.25 9.96 11.56
CA TYR A 208 1.39 11.35 11.12
C TYR A 208 1.75 11.49 9.63
N LEU A 209 2.43 10.49 9.04
CA LEU A 209 2.74 10.47 7.60
C LEU A 209 1.51 10.23 6.73
N VAL A 210 0.48 9.60 7.26
CA VAL A 210 -0.81 9.41 6.56
C VAL A 210 -1.87 10.44 6.96
N GLY A 211 -1.46 11.53 7.63
CA GLY A 211 -2.34 12.64 8.01
C GLY A 211 -3.25 12.37 9.21
N VAL A 212 -3.00 11.31 9.98
CA VAL A 212 -3.75 11.04 11.21
C VAL A 212 -3.10 11.75 12.39
N ALA A 213 -3.78 12.77 12.94
CA ALA A 213 -3.31 13.50 14.12
C ALA A 213 -3.48 12.62 15.38
N THR A 214 -2.37 12.17 15.94
CA THR A 214 -2.33 11.39 17.19
C THR A 214 -1.79 12.22 18.37
N GLY A 215 -2.44 13.35 18.68
CA GLY A 215 -2.01 14.20 19.80
C GLY A 215 -0.74 15.02 19.51
N ALA A 216 0.01 15.41 20.53
CA ALA A 216 1.10 16.40 20.50
C ALA A 216 2.40 16.00 19.74
N TYR A 217 2.33 15.23 18.68
CA TYR A 217 3.46 15.03 17.76
C TYR A 217 3.60 16.26 16.84
N SER A 218 3.74 17.40 17.45
CA SER A 218 4.08 18.64 16.80
C SER A 218 5.59 18.71 16.66
N TYR A 219 6.07 18.85 15.43
CA TYR A 219 7.48 19.12 15.09
C TYR A 219 8.49 17.96 15.25
N GLN A 220 8.23 16.84 14.61
CA GLN A 220 9.35 16.00 14.21
C GLN A 220 10.02 16.66 12.99
N SER A 221 11.34 16.68 12.96
CA SER A 221 12.09 17.13 11.78
C SER A 221 11.76 16.19 10.61
N SER A 222 11.88 16.68 9.39
CA SER A 222 11.68 15.85 8.18
C SER A 222 12.63 14.64 8.17
N GLN A 223 13.82 14.79 8.73
CA GLN A 223 14.81 13.74 8.90
C GLN A 223 14.33 12.64 9.84
N GLN A 224 13.78 13.01 11.02
CA GLN A 224 13.21 12.02 11.95
C GLN A 224 12.07 11.24 11.31
N ALA A 225 11.21 11.92 10.55
CA ALA A 225 10.09 11.28 9.86
C ALA A 225 10.57 10.27 8.79
N ARG A 226 11.64 10.58 8.05
CA ARG A 226 12.25 9.65 7.09
C ARG A 226 12.90 8.47 7.82
N ALA A 227 13.64 8.72 8.89
CA ALA A 227 14.28 7.67 9.69
C ALA A 227 13.24 6.71 10.28
N ASP A 228 12.16 7.23 10.85
CA ASP A 228 11.08 6.42 11.42
C ASP A 228 10.39 5.56 10.34
N LEU A 229 10.07 6.15 9.19
CA LEU A 229 9.48 5.41 8.07
C LEU A 229 10.40 4.30 7.58
N TYR A 230 11.69 4.60 7.43
CA TYR A 230 12.66 3.60 6.97
C TYR A 230 12.84 2.48 8.01
N LEU A 231 13.13 2.82 9.25
CA LEU A 231 13.47 1.84 10.29
C LEU A 231 12.28 0.94 10.65
N PHE A 232 11.08 1.51 10.78
CA PHE A 232 9.91 0.78 11.25
C PHE A 232 9.04 0.23 10.12
N GLY A 233 8.99 0.90 8.97
CA GLY A 233 8.13 0.50 7.85
C GLY A 233 8.86 -0.24 6.74
N VAL A 234 9.95 0.32 6.22
CA VAL A 234 10.55 -0.14 4.96
C VAL A 234 11.63 -1.18 5.15
N LYS A 235 12.49 -1.01 6.17
CA LYS A 235 13.70 -1.83 6.36
C LYS A 235 13.41 -3.33 6.39
N LEU A 236 12.34 -3.74 7.05
CA LEU A 236 11.94 -5.14 7.14
C LEU A 236 11.77 -5.79 5.76
N TYR A 237 11.13 -5.09 4.84
CA TYR A 237 10.89 -5.57 3.48
C TYR A 237 12.12 -5.41 2.59
N ALA A 238 12.88 -4.32 2.75
CA ALA A 238 14.14 -4.09 2.06
C ALA A 238 15.14 -5.22 2.37
N ASP A 239 15.31 -5.57 3.63
CA ASP A 239 16.17 -6.66 4.06
C ASP A 239 15.70 -8.02 3.49
N ALA A 240 14.38 -8.26 3.45
CA ALA A 240 13.83 -9.48 2.85
C ALA A 240 14.10 -9.57 1.34
N ILE A 241 13.96 -8.46 0.61
CA ILE A 241 14.27 -8.39 -0.82
C ILE A 241 15.77 -8.59 -1.05
N ALA A 242 16.61 -7.86 -0.32
CA ALA A 242 18.06 -7.94 -0.43
C ALA A 242 18.57 -9.37 -0.12
N SER A 243 18.04 -10.00 0.92
CA SER A 243 18.40 -11.37 1.30
C SER A 243 18.02 -12.38 0.22
N ALA A 244 16.81 -12.27 -0.35
CA ALA A 244 16.37 -13.16 -1.43
C ALA A 244 17.22 -12.98 -2.71
N LEU A 245 17.57 -11.74 -3.06
CA LEU A 245 18.45 -11.44 -4.20
C LEU A 245 19.92 -11.83 -3.96
N SER A 246 20.31 -12.07 -2.72
CA SER A 246 21.66 -12.52 -2.35
C SER A 246 21.81 -14.04 -2.27
N MET A 247 20.76 -14.81 -2.58
CA MET A 247 20.82 -16.26 -2.54
C MET A 247 21.64 -16.85 -3.70
N ASP A 248 22.17 -18.06 -3.50
CA ASP A 248 23.07 -18.77 -4.46
C ASP A 248 22.45 -19.02 -5.84
N ASN A 249 21.13 -19.02 -5.97
CA ASN A 249 20.42 -19.14 -7.26
C ASN A 249 20.33 -17.81 -8.04
N VAL A 250 20.66 -16.69 -7.40
CA VAL A 250 20.63 -15.34 -7.97
C VAL A 250 22.03 -14.77 -8.14
N LEU A 251 22.87 -14.92 -7.11
CA LEU A 251 24.24 -14.42 -7.08
C LEU A 251 25.26 -15.52 -6.73
N PRO A 252 26.52 -15.38 -7.13
CA PRO A 252 27.59 -16.25 -6.66
C PRO A 252 27.72 -16.20 -5.14
N ARG A 253 28.02 -17.35 -4.53
CA ARG A 253 28.23 -17.46 -3.10
C ARG A 253 29.26 -16.44 -2.59
N GLY A 254 28.97 -15.80 -1.49
CA GLY A 254 29.78 -14.73 -0.92
C GLY A 254 29.58 -13.36 -1.56
N THR A 255 28.62 -13.24 -2.49
CA THR A 255 28.22 -11.95 -3.08
C THR A 255 26.83 -11.57 -2.55
N TYR A 256 26.66 -10.32 -2.12
CA TYR A 256 25.46 -9.84 -1.49
C TYR A 256 25.01 -8.52 -2.11
N VAL A 257 23.72 -8.23 -2.02
CA VAL A 257 23.14 -6.93 -2.31
C VAL A 257 22.54 -6.34 -1.03
N GLU A 258 22.55 -5.03 -0.93
CA GLU A 258 21.86 -4.28 0.12
C GLU A 258 21.27 -3.01 -0.47
N PHE A 259 20.24 -2.47 0.16
CA PHE A 259 19.73 -1.15 -0.16
C PHE A 259 20.59 -0.11 0.56
N ASP A 260 21.13 0.82 -0.21
CA ASP A 260 21.80 2.01 0.33
C ASP A 260 20.72 3.01 0.76
N ALA A 261 20.64 3.25 2.06
CA ALA A 261 19.67 4.17 2.65
C ALA A 261 20.33 5.45 3.15
N ASP A 262 21.65 5.57 3.07
CA ASP A 262 22.40 6.68 3.66
C ASP A 262 21.98 8.01 3.02
N GLU A 263 21.91 8.08 1.70
CA GLU A 263 21.43 9.25 0.96
C GLU A 263 20.00 9.66 1.34
N TYR A 264 19.10 8.68 1.57
CA TYR A 264 17.72 8.93 1.99
C TYR A 264 17.62 9.48 3.42
N LEU A 265 18.52 9.06 4.30
CA LEU A 265 18.54 9.43 5.71
C LEU A 265 19.27 10.74 5.98
N GLU A 266 20.18 11.16 5.09
CA GLU A 266 20.93 12.41 5.23
C GLU A 266 20.06 13.66 4.98
N GLU A 267 20.28 14.70 5.78
CA GLU A 267 19.47 15.92 5.77
C GLU A 267 19.84 16.90 4.64
N ASN A 268 21.09 16.83 4.14
CA ASN A 268 21.72 17.88 3.35
C ASN A 268 21.91 17.59 1.86
N PHE A 269 21.40 16.49 1.34
CA PHE A 269 21.67 16.08 -0.04
C PHE A 269 21.32 17.16 -1.10
N MET A 270 20.25 17.92 -0.88
CA MET A 270 19.82 18.98 -1.79
C MET A 270 20.61 20.31 -1.58
N ALA A 271 21.14 20.54 -0.40
CA ALA A 271 21.87 21.77 -0.09
C ALA A 271 23.29 21.73 -0.68
N ASP A 272 23.98 20.59 -0.56
CA ASP A 272 25.33 20.40 -1.11
C ASP A 272 25.35 20.37 -2.63
N GLU A 273 24.31 19.81 -3.29
CA GLU A 273 24.21 19.84 -4.76
C GLU A 273 23.90 21.23 -5.31
N MET A 274 23.12 22.04 -4.59
CA MET A 274 22.88 23.43 -4.96
C MET A 274 24.13 24.31 -4.75
N ASP A 275 24.86 24.09 -3.65
CA ASP A 275 26.10 24.86 -3.37
C ASP A 275 27.18 24.51 -4.38
N ASN A 276 27.35 23.25 -4.74
CA ASN A 276 28.28 22.85 -5.79
C ASN A 276 27.88 23.37 -7.18
N ARG A 277 26.58 23.43 -7.51
CA ARG A 277 26.13 24.05 -8.78
C ARG A 277 26.34 25.57 -8.82
N GLU A 278 26.11 26.27 -7.71
CA GLU A 278 26.40 27.70 -7.62
C GLU A 278 27.89 28.01 -7.75
N VAL A 279 28.75 27.18 -7.15
CA VAL A 279 30.24 27.36 -7.27
C VAL A 279 30.68 27.13 -8.70
N VAL A 280 30.21 26.11 -9.40
CA VAL A 280 30.54 25.84 -10.80
C VAL A 280 30.03 26.95 -11.73
N VAL A 281 28.84 27.49 -11.50
CA VAL A 281 28.30 28.62 -12.30
C VAL A 281 29.09 29.88 -12.07
N ARG A 282 29.55 30.18 -10.85
CA ARG A 282 30.36 31.33 -10.55
C ARG A 282 31.76 31.25 -11.18
N GLU A 283 32.41 30.10 -11.19
CA GLU A 283 33.69 29.88 -11.85
C GLU A 283 33.58 30.08 -13.36
N ASN A 284 32.60 29.50 -14.01
CA ASN A 284 32.36 29.66 -15.45
C ASN A 284 32.06 31.12 -15.85
N THR A 285 31.33 31.84 -15.01
CA THR A 285 31.01 33.26 -15.28
C THR A 285 32.23 34.15 -15.14
N GLN A 286 33.18 33.83 -14.26
CA GLN A 286 34.44 34.58 -14.14
C GLN A 286 35.40 34.30 -15.29
N GLU A 287 35.44 33.07 -15.83
CA GLU A 287 36.27 32.78 -17.03
C GLU A 287 35.72 33.41 -18.32
N GLU A 288 34.38 33.53 -18.47
CA GLU A 288 33.78 34.21 -19.63
C GLU A 288 33.98 35.72 -19.60
N LEU A 289 34.08 36.34 -18.42
CA LEU A 289 34.37 37.78 -18.28
C LEU A 289 35.86 38.13 -18.42
N ALA A 290 36.73 37.11 -18.42
CA ALA A 290 38.18 37.28 -18.57
C ALA A 290 38.69 37.07 -20.01
N ARG A 291 37.80 36.76 -20.95
CA ARG A 291 38.07 36.66 -22.41
C ARG A 291 37.47 37.86 -23.16
#